data_da739b481ed87e9989b4d960647c389e
#
_entry.id   da739b481ed87e9989b4d960647c389e
#
_cell.length_a   1.000
_cell.length_b   1.000
_cell.length_c   1.000
_cell.angle_alpha   90.00
_cell.angle_beta   90.00
_cell.angle_gamma   90.00
#
_symmetry.space_group_name_H-M   'P 1'
#
loop_
_entity.id
_entity.type
_entity.pdbx_description
1 polymer ?
#
loop_
_entity_poly.entity_id
_entity_poly.type
_entity_poly.pdbx_seq_one_letter_code
_entity_poly.pdbx_strand_id
1 'polypeptide(L)'
;MTTAAAPSLRFRLPGSWVALDPRDADTAHAHSARIAREIIGPADDAAALRRRVQSGLDDASAAAREASAHLLLMCREIAPGVPTPVAISVHTPVEVTPTVGTAPEAVMRAFTASLPHTAERDLETATRTDAAGSAVLRLHSVTAQLIEEDGSTVTQNRLVARYWYTVPGRKQVALVNMTTPLGDIPHAMLRFFDAIVAASSWSEPVSG
;
A
#
# COMPACT_ATOMS: atom_id res chain seq x y z
N MET A 1 4.02 -9.04 -31.26
CA MET A 1 2.90 -9.27 -30.33
C MET A 1 2.91 -8.09 -29.37
N THR A 2 1.95 -7.17 -29.51
CA THR A 2 1.84 -6.00 -28.64
C THR A 2 1.29 -6.48 -27.29
N THR A 3 2.13 -6.48 -26.26
CA THR A 3 1.68 -6.81 -24.89
C THR A 3 0.73 -5.70 -24.46
N ALA A 4 -0.56 -5.99 -24.41
CA ALA A 4 -1.54 -5.03 -23.89
C ALA A 4 -1.12 -4.59 -22.49
N ALA A 5 -1.08 -3.28 -22.24
CA ALA A 5 -0.73 -2.73 -20.95
C ALA A 5 -1.56 -3.38 -19.83
N ALA A 6 -0.97 -3.59 -18.66
CA ALA A 6 -1.71 -4.16 -17.55
C ALA A 6 -2.72 -3.13 -17.01
N PRO A 7 -3.93 -3.57 -16.61
CA PRO A 7 -4.85 -2.68 -15.92
C PRO A 7 -4.21 -2.17 -14.64
N SER A 8 -4.45 -0.91 -14.26
CA SER A 8 -3.96 -0.32 -13.04
C SER A 8 -5.05 -0.19 -11.98
N LEU A 9 -4.73 -0.54 -10.75
CA LEU A 9 -5.66 -0.41 -9.62
C LEU A 9 -5.73 1.05 -9.15
N ARG A 10 -6.94 1.57 -9.00
CA ARG A 10 -7.23 2.93 -8.53
C ARG A 10 -8.03 2.88 -7.24
N PHE A 11 -7.77 3.84 -6.36
CA PHE A 11 -8.44 3.98 -5.07
C PHE A 11 -9.24 5.29 -5.02
N ARG A 12 -10.43 5.22 -4.45
CA ARG A 12 -11.15 6.41 -4.00
C ARG A 12 -10.76 6.64 -2.55
N LEU A 13 -9.89 7.62 -2.33
CA LEU A 13 -9.31 7.92 -1.02
C LEU A 13 -10.03 9.09 -0.37
N PRO A 14 -10.41 9.01 0.91
CA PRO A 14 -10.95 10.15 1.65
C PRO A 14 -9.80 11.10 2.07
N GLY A 15 -10.09 12.39 2.16
CA GLY A 15 -9.11 13.40 2.60
C GLY A 15 -8.03 13.74 1.59
N SER A 16 -6.84 14.06 2.04
CA SER A 16 -5.70 14.45 1.21
C SER A 16 -4.56 13.45 1.29
N TRP A 17 -4.02 13.10 0.13
CA TRP A 17 -2.97 12.09 -0.02
C TRP A 17 -1.87 12.60 -0.94
N VAL A 18 -0.67 12.11 -0.67
CA VAL A 18 0.50 12.32 -1.53
C VAL A 18 0.78 11.01 -2.25
N ALA A 19 1.04 11.11 -3.56
CA ALA A 19 1.43 9.96 -4.39
C ALA A 19 2.90 10.08 -4.78
N LEU A 20 3.65 9.01 -4.64
CA LEU A 20 5.04 8.88 -5.05
C LEU A 20 5.18 7.67 -5.98
N ASP A 21 5.96 7.82 -7.04
CA ASP A 21 6.43 6.69 -7.85
C ASP A 21 7.82 6.28 -7.32
N PRO A 22 7.93 5.14 -6.64
CA PRO A 22 9.20 4.73 -6.04
C PRO A 22 10.19 4.11 -7.03
N ARG A 23 9.80 3.85 -8.29
CA ARG A 23 10.61 3.10 -9.27
C ARG A 23 11.89 3.82 -9.67
N ASP A 24 11.84 5.15 -9.79
CA ASP A 24 12.97 6.00 -10.11
C ASP A 24 13.41 6.79 -8.86
N ALA A 25 14.65 6.57 -8.40
CA ALA A 25 15.15 7.14 -7.15
C ALA A 25 15.27 8.67 -7.20
N ASP A 26 15.75 9.19 -8.34
CA ASP A 26 16.01 10.65 -8.48
C ASP A 26 14.69 11.40 -8.57
N THR A 27 13.73 10.87 -9.34
CA THR A 27 12.38 11.43 -9.43
C THR A 27 11.66 11.37 -8.07
N ALA A 28 11.77 10.26 -7.35
CA ALA A 28 11.19 10.12 -6.02
C ALA A 28 11.79 11.13 -5.04
N HIS A 29 13.12 11.30 -5.02
CA HIS A 29 13.81 12.27 -4.18
C HIS A 29 13.38 13.73 -4.47
N ALA A 30 13.36 14.11 -5.75
CA ALA A 30 12.90 15.45 -6.17
C ALA A 30 11.44 15.69 -5.75
N HIS A 31 10.60 14.66 -5.85
CA HIS A 31 9.19 14.70 -5.44
C HIS A 31 9.05 14.83 -3.92
N SER A 32 9.83 14.05 -3.14
CA SER A 32 9.88 14.14 -1.68
C SER A 32 10.25 15.55 -1.21
N ALA A 33 11.26 16.17 -1.84
CA ALA A 33 11.66 17.55 -1.53
C ALA A 33 10.54 18.57 -1.79
N ARG A 34 9.80 18.41 -2.90
CA ARG A 34 8.64 19.24 -3.22
C ARG A 34 7.53 19.07 -2.18
N ILE A 35 7.18 17.84 -1.85
CA ILE A 35 6.16 17.52 -0.86
C ILE A 35 6.51 18.08 0.52
N ALA A 36 7.75 17.89 0.98
CA ALA A 36 8.21 18.42 2.27
C ALA A 36 8.07 19.95 2.32
N ARG A 37 8.35 20.64 1.21
CA ARG A 37 8.20 22.10 1.09
C ARG A 37 6.71 22.51 1.10
N GLU A 38 5.85 21.78 0.43
CA GLU A 38 4.40 22.01 0.41
C GLU A 38 3.75 21.82 1.79
N ILE A 39 4.21 20.80 2.55
CA ILE A 39 3.65 20.48 3.87
C ILE A 39 4.11 21.46 4.93
N ILE A 40 5.41 21.77 4.95
CA ILE A 40 6.05 22.53 6.05
C ILE A 40 6.13 24.02 5.73
N GLY A 41 6.04 24.39 4.45
CA GLY A 41 6.22 25.78 4.01
C GLY A 41 7.68 26.18 3.80
N PRO A 42 7.92 27.41 3.27
CA PRO A 42 9.24 27.88 2.88
C PRO A 42 10.05 28.52 4.01
N ALA A 43 9.48 28.75 5.21
CA ALA A 43 10.12 29.51 6.29
C ALA A 43 11.49 28.92 6.71
N ASP A 44 12.49 29.77 6.96
CA ASP A 44 13.87 29.34 7.22
C ASP A 44 14.01 28.58 8.56
N ASP A 45 13.27 28.98 9.57
CA ASP A 45 13.22 28.30 10.87
C ASP A 45 12.65 26.87 10.80
N ALA A 46 11.89 26.56 9.76
CA ALA A 46 11.34 25.23 9.50
C ALA A 46 12.26 24.32 8.64
N ALA A 47 13.49 24.76 8.30
CA ALA A 47 14.39 24.01 7.44
C ALA A 47 14.78 22.63 8.00
N ALA A 48 14.96 22.51 9.31
CA ALA A 48 15.26 21.22 9.97
C ALA A 48 14.08 20.23 9.87
N LEU A 49 12.86 20.73 10.07
CA LEU A 49 11.64 19.92 9.98
C LEU A 49 11.40 19.47 8.51
N ARG A 50 11.61 20.36 7.53
CA ARG A 50 11.53 19.99 6.11
C ARG A 50 12.48 18.87 5.75
N ARG A 51 13.75 18.94 6.20
CA ARG A 51 14.74 17.88 5.96
C ARG A 51 14.29 16.55 6.60
N ARG A 52 13.77 16.57 7.81
CA ARG A 52 13.26 15.38 8.49
C ARG A 52 12.10 14.74 7.71
N VAL A 53 11.12 15.55 7.28
CA VAL A 53 9.99 15.07 6.47
C VAL A 53 10.47 14.51 5.13
N GLN A 54 11.38 15.21 4.44
CA GLN A 54 11.95 14.73 3.19
C GLN A 54 12.68 13.39 3.36
N SER A 55 13.55 13.27 4.38
CA SER A 55 14.26 12.02 4.67
C SER A 55 13.28 10.86 4.91
N GLY A 56 12.22 11.07 5.70
CA GLY A 56 11.21 10.04 5.93
C GLY A 56 10.46 9.61 4.65
N LEU A 57 10.20 10.55 3.73
CA LEU A 57 9.62 10.23 2.42
C LEU A 57 10.60 9.46 1.53
N ASP A 58 11.88 9.82 1.54
CA ASP A 58 12.94 9.15 0.78
C ASP A 58 13.12 7.72 1.27
N ASP A 59 13.18 7.51 2.60
CA ASP A 59 13.28 6.20 3.22
C ASP A 59 12.06 5.31 2.88
N ALA A 60 10.85 5.87 2.95
CA ALA A 60 9.63 5.17 2.57
C ALA A 60 9.62 4.79 1.08
N SER A 61 10.08 5.68 0.20
CA SER A 61 10.21 5.41 -1.23
C SER A 61 11.26 4.34 -1.53
N ALA A 62 12.40 4.36 -0.83
CA ALA A 62 13.45 3.35 -0.97
C ALA A 62 12.93 1.96 -0.56
N ALA A 63 12.28 1.86 0.61
CA ALA A 63 11.68 0.62 1.07
C ALA A 63 10.59 0.10 0.12
N ALA A 64 9.74 0.99 -0.43
CA ALA A 64 8.72 0.64 -1.41
C ALA A 64 9.34 0.10 -2.71
N ARG A 65 10.44 0.71 -3.19
CA ARG A 65 11.18 0.26 -4.38
C ARG A 65 11.82 -1.11 -4.17
N GLU A 66 12.48 -1.34 -3.03
CA GLU A 66 13.04 -2.64 -2.67
C GLU A 66 11.98 -3.75 -2.66
N ALA A 67 10.78 -3.42 -2.19
CA ALA A 67 9.63 -4.31 -2.21
C ALA A 67 8.92 -4.40 -3.59
N SER A 68 9.50 -3.81 -4.66
CA SER A 68 8.93 -3.80 -6.02
C SER A 68 7.55 -3.11 -6.12
N ALA A 69 7.29 -2.11 -5.28
CA ALA A 69 6.12 -1.27 -5.42
C ALA A 69 6.30 -0.29 -6.59
N HIS A 70 5.22 -0.04 -7.32
CA HIS A 70 5.19 0.95 -8.40
C HIS A 70 4.39 2.21 -8.03
N LEU A 71 3.71 2.19 -6.90
CA LEU A 71 2.97 3.32 -6.36
C LEU A 71 3.06 3.30 -4.84
N LEU A 72 3.34 4.45 -4.24
CA LEU A 72 3.27 4.71 -2.80
C LEU A 72 2.34 5.90 -2.57
N LEU A 73 1.31 5.70 -1.76
CA LEU A 73 0.36 6.72 -1.34
C LEU A 73 0.52 6.94 0.17
N MET A 74 0.62 8.19 0.59
CA MET A 74 0.75 8.55 2.00
C MET A 74 -0.37 9.53 2.37
N CYS A 75 -1.12 9.18 3.41
CA CYS A 75 -2.19 10.03 3.91
C CYS A 75 -1.61 11.22 4.67
N ARG A 76 -2.06 12.43 4.34
CA ARG A 76 -1.79 13.64 5.10
C ARG A 76 -2.85 13.82 6.17
N GLU A 77 -4.10 13.77 5.77
CA GLU A 77 -5.28 13.87 6.63
C GLU A 77 -6.47 13.16 5.99
N ILE A 78 -7.30 12.52 6.79
CA ILE A 78 -8.53 11.84 6.31
C ILE A 78 -9.73 12.79 6.28
N ALA A 79 -9.66 13.88 7.04
CA ALA A 79 -10.59 15.00 7.06
C ALA A 79 -9.81 16.27 7.44
N PRO A 80 -10.30 17.48 7.15
CA PRO A 80 -9.62 18.72 7.52
C PRO A 80 -9.20 18.74 8.99
N GLY A 81 -7.89 18.90 9.25
CA GLY A 81 -7.33 18.95 10.61
C GLY A 81 -7.21 17.58 11.32
N VAL A 82 -7.45 16.45 10.62
CA VAL A 82 -7.31 15.10 11.20
C VAL A 82 -6.16 14.36 10.50
N PRO A 83 -4.90 14.59 10.90
CA PRO A 83 -3.76 13.87 10.35
C PRO A 83 -3.85 12.40 10.70
N THR A 84 -3.62 11.54 9.72
CA THR A 84 -3.72 10.10 9.91
C THR A 84 -2.54 9.41 9.24
N PRO A 85 -1.62 8.82 9.98
CA PRO A 85 -0.39 8.22 9.45
C PRO A 85 -0.70 6.87 8.80
N VAL A 86 -1.12 6.90 7.55
CA VAL A 86 -1.40 5.70 6.73
C VAL A 86 -0.56 5.76 5.47
N ALA A 87 0.05 4.65 5.11
CA ALA A 87 0.69 4.44 3.82
C ALA A 87 0.08 3.25 3.09
N ILE A 88 -0.06 3.38 1.76
CA ILE A 88 -0.52 2.34 0.85
C ILE A 88 0.55 2.15 -0.21
N SER A 89 1.10 0.95 -0.34
CA SER A 89 1.97 0.58 -1.46
C SER A 89 1.27 -0.41 -2.39
N VAL A 90 1.39 -0.19 -3.70
CA VAL A 90 0.86 -1.08 -4.73
C VAL A 90 2.04 -1.70 -5.46
N HIS A 91 2.05 -3.02 -5.48
CA HIS A 91 3.17 -3.79 -6.02
C HIS A 91 2.86 -4.30 -7.42
N THR A 92 3.90 -4.50 -8.21
CA THR A 92 3.79 -5.09 -9.54
C THR A 92 3.11 -6.46 -9.46
N PRO A 93 2.08 -6.72 -10.29
CA PRO A 93 1.40 -8.01 -10.28
C PRO A 93 2.34 -9.17 -10.57
N VAL A 94 2.13 -10.28 -9.88
CA VAL A 94 2.88 -11.52 -10.06
C VAL A 94 2.03 -12.58 -10.77
N GLU A 95 2.66 -13.36 -11.63
CA GLU A 95 2.00 -14.47 -12.32
C GLU A 95 1.66 -15.60 -11.36
N VAL A 96 0.49 -16.20 -11.57
CA VAL A 96 0.07 -17.41 -10.86
C VAL A 96 0.21 -18.61 -11.79
N THR A 97 1.11 -19.51 -11.45
CA THR A 97 1.27 -20.82 -12.08
C THR A 97 0.75 -21.89 -11.10
N PRO A 98 0.05 -22.91 -11.52
CA PRO A 98 -0.06 -23.55 -12.83
C PRO A 98 -1.23 -23.07 -13.70
N THR A 99 -1.55 -23.84 -14.71
CA THR A 99 -2.55 -23.57 -15.75
C THR A 99 -3.96 -23.49 -15.18
N VAL A 100 -4.35 -22.34 -14.65
CA VAL A 100 -5.72 -22.02 -14.22
C VAL A 100 -6.36 -21.09 -15.25
N GLY A 101 -7.68 -21.06 -15.30
CA GLY A 101 -8.42 -20.03 -16.05
C GLY A 101 -8.16 -18.63 -15.50
N THR A 102 -8.75 -17.61 -16.11
CA THR A 102 -8.66 -16.21 -15.67
C THR A 102 -9.80 -15.81 -14.74
N ALA A 103 -10.68 -16.75 -14.35
CA ALA A 103 -11.73 -16.49 -13.38
C ALA A 103 -11.12 -16.12 -12.02
N PRO A 104 -11.54 -15.02 -11.37
CA PRO A 104 -10.94 -14.52 -10.14
C PRO A 104 -10.79 -15.57 -9.04
N GLU A 105 -11.84 -16.37 -8.82
CA GLU A 105 -11.85 -17.42 -7.81
C GLU A 105 -10.84 -18.55 -8.09
N ALA A 106 -10.65 -18.90 -9.36
CA ALA A 106 -9.69 -19.92 -9.76
C ALA A 106 -8.25 -19.42 -9.57
N VAL A 107 -7.98 -18.18 -9.93
CA VAL A 107 -6.67 -17.53 -9.74
C VAL A 107 -6.35 -17.39 -8.26
N MET A 108 -7.31 -16.91 -7.44
CA MET A 108 -7.11 -16.76 -5.99
C MET A 108 -6.87 -18.09 -5.31
N ARG A 109 -7.60 -19.15 -5.67
CA ARG A 109 -7.41 -20.49 -5.13
C ARG A 109 -6.03 -21.06 -5.47
N ALA A 110 -5.57 -20.89 -6.72
CA ALA A 110 -4.23 -21.32 -7.12
C ALA A 110 -3.14 -20.53 -6.40
N PHE A 111 -3.33 -19.22 -6.23
CA PHE A 111 -2.42 -18.36 -5.47
C PHE A 111 -2.32 -18.83 -4.01
N THR A 112 -3.44 -19.01 -3.32
CA THR A 112 -3.43 -19.46 -1.90
C THR A 112 -2.81 -20.84 -1.73
N ALA A 113 -3.01 -21.75 -2.69
CA ALA A 113 -2.38 -23.07 -2.68
C ALA A 113 -0.86 -23.03 -2.93
N SER A 114 -0.34 -21.96 -3.51
CA SER A 114 1.11 -21.77 -3.75
C SER A 114 1.84 -21.08 -2.60
N LEU A 115 1.11 -20.57 -1.60
CA LEU A 115 1.73 -19.93 -0.45
C LEU A 115 2.48 -20.96 0.40
N PRO A 116 3.64 -20.61 0.99
CA PRO A 116 4.39 -21.53 1.82
C PRO A 116 3.60 -21.93 3.08
N HIS A 117 3.82 -23.12 3.61
CA HIS A 117 3.18 -23.62 4.83
C HIS A 117 3.33 -22.69 6.04
N THR A 118 4.36 -21.85 6.07
CA THR A 118 4.53 -20.81 7.09
C THR A 118 3.43 -19.75 7.08
N ALA A 119 2.70 -19.63 5.95
CA ALA A 119 1.56 -18.72 5.81
C ALA A 119 0.23 -19.34 6.26
N GLU A 120 0.18 -20.62 6.65
CA GLU A 120 -1.08 -21.31 7.03
C GLU A 120 -1.78 -20.59 8.18
N ARG A 121 -1.04 -20.16 9.22
CA ARG A 121 -1.60 -19.38 10.33
C ARG A 121 -2.22 -18.07 9.88
N ASP A 122 -1.58 -17.40 8.94
CA ASP A 122 -2.08 -16.14 8.38
C ASP A 122 -3.36 -16.40 7.57
N LEU A 123 -3.45 -17.57 6.90
CA LEU A 123 -4.61 -17.95 6.12
C LEU A 123 -5.83 -18.33 7.00
N GLU A 124 -5.63 -18.83 8.21
CA GLU A 124 -6.72 -19.12 9.16
C GLU A 124 -7.47 -17.84 9.57
N THR A 125 -6.77 -16.70 9.64
CA THR A 125 -7.34 -15.40 9.98
C THR A 125 -7.65 -14.55 8.75
N ALA A 126 -7.45 -15.11 7.55
CA ALA A 126 -7.66 -14.42 6.29
C ALA A 126 -9.13 -14.06 6.07
N THR A 127 -9.37 -12.85 5.58
CA THR A 127 -10.69 -12.43 5.15
C THR A 127 -10.75 -12.41 3.63
N ARG A 128 -11.79 -13.01 3.05
CA ARG A 128 -12.07 -12.96 1.61
C ARG A 128 -13.21 -12.01 1.33
N THR A 129 -13.07 -11.23 0.28
CA THR A 129 -14.11 -10.31 -0.21
C THR A 129 -13.96 -10.13 -1.71
N ASP A 130 -14.95 -9.50 -2.34
CA ASP A 130 -14.92 -9.11 -3.74
C ASP A 130 -14.85 -7.57 -3.83
N ALA A 131 -13.96 -7.07 -4.67
CA ALA A 131 -13.84 -5.65 -4.95
C ALA A 131 -13.32 -5.43 -6.37
N ALA A 132 -13.83 -4.43 -7.06
CA ALA A 132 -13.40 -4.06 -8.41
C ALA A 132 -13.44 -5.21 -9.44
N GLY A 133 -14.33 -6.20 -9.28
CA GLY A 133 -14.36 -7.40 -10.14
C GLY A 133 -13.23 -8.40 -9.88
N SER A 134 -12.54 -8.28 -8.74
CA SER A 134 -11.47 -9.15 -8.27
C SER A 134 -11.93 -9.95 -7.05
N ALA A 135 -11.46 -11.19 -6.92
CA ALA A 135 -11.40 -11.85 -5.62
C ALA A 135 -10.25 -11.21 -4.83
N VAL A 136 -10.51 -10.84 -3.60
CA VAL A 136 -9.54 -10.16 -2.72
C VAL A 136 -9.33 -10.99 -1.46
N LEU A 137 -8.07 -11.25 -1.11
CA LEU A 137 -7.66 -11.90 0.14
C LEU A 137 -6.96 -10.87 1.02
N ARG A 138 -7.46 -10.64 2.22
CA ARG A 138 -6.80 -9.82 3.24
C ARG A 138 -6.11 -10.68 4.28
N LEU A 139 -4.82 -10.41 4.49
CA LEU A 139 -4.03 -10.88 5.64
C LEU A 139 -3.61 -9.66 6.45
N HIS A 140 -3.54 -9.77 7.79
CA HIS A 140 -3.05 -8.66 8.60
C HIS A 140 -2.24 -9.12 9.80
N SER A 141 -1.38 -8.24 10.28
CA SER A 141 -0.61 -8.46 11.51
C SER A 141 -0.43 -7.14 12.26
N VAL A 142 -0.32 -7.24 13.59
CA VAL A 142 0.09 -6.14 14.46
C VAL A 142 1.43 -6.53 15.07
N THR A 143 2.43 -5.66 14.93
CA THR A 143 3.77 -5.87 15.46
C THR A 143 4.18 -4.70 16.34
N ALA A 144 4.70 -5.00 17.53
CA ALA A 144 5.30 -3.99 18.39
C ALA A 144 6.68 -3.62 17.85
N GLN A 145 6.98 -2.33 17.75
CA GLN A 145 8.27 -1.78 17.38
C GLN A 145 8.74 -0.82 18.47
N LEU A 146 10.01 -0.89 18.81
CA LEU A 146 10.64 0.10 19.68
C LEU A 146 11.11 1.27 18.81
N ILE A 147 10.65 2.46 19.11
CA ILE A 147 11.09 3.70 18.47
C ILE A 147 11.76 4.60 19.49
N GLU A 148 12.80 5.30 19.07
CA GLU A 148 13.43 6.34 19.87
C GLU A 148 12.72 7.68 19.55
N GLU A 149 12.15 8.29 20.57
CA GLU A 149 11.50 9.58 20.50
C GLU A 149 11.98 10.45 21.66
N ASP A 150 12.59 11.60 21.35
CA ASP A 150 13.13 12.58 22.33
C ASP A 150 14.03 11.96 23.42
N GLY A 151 14.87 10.98 23.03
CA GLY A 151 15.79 10.30 23.94
C GLY A 151 15.13 9.23 24.84
N SER A 152 13.87 8.92 24.59
CA SER A 152 13.12 7.85 25.25
C SER A 152 12.77 6.76 24.26
N THR A 153 12.78 5.50 24.72
CA THR A 153 12.32 4.37 23.92
C THR A 153 10.83 4.14 24.19
N VAL A 154 10.03 4.23 23.16
CA VAL A 154 8.57 4.02 23.21
C VAL A 154 8.20 2.80 22.38
N THR A 155 7.30 1.97 22.89
CA THR A 155 6.72 0.87 22.10
C THR A 155 5.57 1.40 21.26
N GLN A 156 5.66 1.21 19.96
CA GLN A 156 4.59 1.56 19.01
C GLN A 156 4.07 0.30 18.32
N ASN A 157 2.76 0.10 18.33
CA ASN A 157 2.12 -0.98 17.61
C ASN A 157 1.85 -0.57 16.17
N ARG A 158 2.40 -1.35 15.22
CA ARG A 158 2.22 -1.14 13.78
C ARG A 158 1.28 -2.19 13.22
N LEU A 159 0.18 -1.74 12.60
CA LEU A 159 -0.70 -2.58 11.81
C LEU A 159 -0.21 -2.64 10.36
N VAL A 160 -0.12 -3.84 9.84
CA VAL A 160 0.14 -4.13 8.41
C VAL A 160 -1.01 -4.98 7.88
N ALA A 161 -1.71 -4.50 6.86
CA ALA A 161 -2.76 -5.24 6.16
C ALA A 161 -2.37 -5.42 4.69
N ARG A 162 -2.32 -6.68 4.23
CA ARG A 162 -1.97 -7.07 2.88
C ARG A 162 -3.21 -7.54 2.15
N TYR A 163 -3.54 -6.87 1.04
CA TYR A 163 -4.66 -7.21 0.18
C TYR A 163 -4.15 -7.74 -1.14
N TRP A 164 -4.43 -9.01 -1.42
CA TRP A 164 -4.09 -9.65 -2.67
C TRP A 164 -5.31 -9.62 -3.59
N TYR A 165 -5.20 -8.90 -4.70
CA TYR A 165 -6.25 -8.78 -5.71
C TYR A 165 -5.95 -9.68 -6.89
N THR A 166 -6.92 -10.43 -7.37
CA THR A 166 -6.79 -11.03 -8.71
C THR A 166 -6.92 -9.96 -9.78
N VAL A 167 -6.06 -9.99 -10.81
CA VAL A 167 -6.12 -9.02 -11.91
C VAL A 167 -7.19 -9.44 -12.91
N PRO A 168 -8.17 -8.58 -13.25
CA PRO A 168 -9.25 -8.95 -14.17
C PRO A 168 -8.73 -9.45 -15.52
N GLY A 169 -9.25 -10.60 -15.97
CA GLY A 169 -8.89 -11.22 -17.23
C GLY A 169 -7.48 -11.79 -17.32
N ARG A 170 -6.71 -11.82 -16.22
CA ARG A 170 -5.33 -12.28 -16.18
C ARG A 170 -5.11 -13.35 -15.11
N LYS A 171 -4.04 -14.14 -15.28
CA LYS A 171 -3.57 -15.12 -14.29
C LYS A 171 -2.55 -14.47 -13.34
N GLN A 172 -2.91 -13.33 -12.79
CA GLN A 172 -2.02 -12.51 -11.96
C GLN A 172 -2.72 -12.10 -10.68
N VAL A 173 -1.91 -11.87 -9.64
CA VAL A 173 -2.34 -11.21 -8.41
C VAL A 173 -1.50 -9.97 -8.16
N ALA A 174 -2.13 -8.91 -7.69
CA ALA A 174 -1.48 -7.67 -7.26
C ALA A 174 -1.56 -7.55 -5.74
N LEU A 175 -0.44 -7.20 -5.10
CA LEU A 175 -0.40 -6.90 -3.69
C LEU A 175 -0.63 -5.40 -3.46
N VAL A 176 -1.56 -5.09 -2.58
CA VAL A 176 -1.72 -3.78 -1.95
C VAL A 176 -1.40 -3.92 -0.47
N ASN A 177 -0.37 -3.22 -0.01
CA ASN A 177 0.02 -3.24 1.39
C ASN A 177 -0.37 -1.92 2.03
N MET A 178 -1.18 -1.97 3.10
CA MET A 178 -1.63 -0.81 3.87
C MET A 178 -1.04 -0.87 5.27
N THR A 179 -0.39 0.21 5.70
CA THR A 179 0.32 0.27 6.97
C THR A 179 -0.04 1.51 7.76
N THR A 180 -0.09 1.36 9.10
CA THR A 180 -0.28 2.48 10.02
C THR A 180 0.38 2.18 11.36
N PRO A 181 0.92 3.19 12.07
CA PRO A 181 1.37 3.06 13.45
C PRO A 181 0.22 3.00 14.47
N LEU A 182 -1.04 3.08 14.03
CA LEU A 182 -2.23 3.00 14.88
C LEU A 182 -2.64 1.54 15.13
N GLY A 183 -1.68 0.67 15.44
CA GLY A 183 -1.93 -0.74 15.72
C GLY A 183 -2.67 -1.02 17.02
N ASP A 184 -2.83 -0.02 17.90
CA ASP A 184 -3.63 -0.14 19.12
C ASP A 184 -5.14 -0.14 18.87
N ILE A 185 -5.58 0.31 17.69
CA ILE A 185 -6.98 0.31 17.25
C ILE A 185 -7.18 -0.48 15.96
N PRO A 186 -6.70 -1.75 15.89
CA PRO A 186 -6.60 -2.49 14.64
C PRO A 186 -7.95 -2.69 13.96
N HIS A 187 -9.02 -2.95 14.71
CA HIS A 187 -10.36 -3.13 14.15
C HIS A 187 -10.91 -1.87 13.45
N ALA A 188 -10.64 -0.69 13.99
CA ALA A 188 -11.05 0.56 13.37
C ALA A 188 -10.26 0.82 12.08
N MET A 189 -8.94 0.60 12.11
CA MET A 189 -8.08 0.78 10.95
C MET A 189 -8.37 -0.25 9.85
N LEU A 190 -8.65 -1.51 10.19
CA LEU A 190 -9.03 -2.52 9.21
C LEU A 190 -10.35 -2.16 8.53
N ARG A 191 -11.37 -1.67 9.25
CA ARG A 191 -12.62 -1.18 8.63
C ARG A 191 -12.36 -0.02 7.67
N PHE A 192 -11.47 0.90 8.03
CA PHE A 192 -11.07 2.00 7.17
C PHE A 192 -10.39 1.49 5.90
N PHE A 193 -9.45 0.55 6.01
CA PHE A 193 -8.79 -0.07 4.87
C PHE A 193 -9.75 -0.87 3.99
N ASP A 194 -10.64 -1.65 4.59
CA ASP A 194 -11.67 -2.41 3.85
C ASP A 194 -12.60 -1.49 3.07
N ALA A 195 -12.94 -0.30 3.59
CA ALA A 195 -13.72 0.71 2.87
C ALA A 195 -12.96 1.28 1.66
N ILE A 196 -11.66 1.50 1.75
CA ILE A 196 -10.81 1.90 0.61
C ILE A 196 -10.78 0.79 -0.45
N VAL A 197 -10.63 -0.46 -0.01
CA VAL A 197 -10.65 -1.64 -0.90
C VAL A 197 -11.99 -1.78 -1.61
N ALA A 198 -13.09 -1.66 -0.91
CA ALA A 198 -14.45 -1.75 -1.49
C ALA A 198 -14.73 -0.64 -2.52
N ALA A 199 -14.09 0.54 -2.36
CA ALA A 199 -14.22 1.68 -3.27
C ALA A 199 -13.16 1.68 -4.39
N SER A 200 -12.32 0.64 -4.49
CA SER A 200 -11.29 0.53 -5.54
C SER A 200 -11.90 0.16 -6.91
N SER A 201 -11.14 0.43 -7.96
CA SER A 201 -11.52 0.07 -9.34
C SER A 201 -10.27 -0.20 -10.17
N TRP A 202 -10.41 -1.01 -11.23
CA TRP A 202 -9.38 -1.14 -12.25
C TRP A 202 -9.62 -0.13 -13.37
N SER A 203 -8.56 0.55 -13.79
CA SER A 203 -8.63 1.31 -15.06
C SER A 203 -8.38 0.35 -16.21
N GLU A 204 -9.10 0.56 -17.32
CA GLU A 204 -8.74 -0.12 -18.57
C GLU A 204 -7.33 0.29 -19.01
N PRO A 205 -6.58 -0.64 -19.67
CA PRO A 205 -5.30 -0.29 -20.26
C PRO A 205 -5.54 0.83 -21.28
N VAL A 206 -4.74 1.91 -21.15
CA VAL A 206 -4.75 2.97 -22.17
C VAL A 206 -4.25 2.35 -23.46
N SER A 207 -5.15 2.18 -24.42
CA SER A 207 -4.81 1.80 -25.79
C SER A 207 -3.99 2.95 -26.39
N GLY A 208 -2.66 2.79 -26.48
CA GLY A 208 -1.77 3.72 -27.15
C GLY A 208 -1.75 3.44 -28.66
#